data_8a2cb4bd9e32d654a999fdbd01b8cb10
#
_entry.id   8a2cb4bd9e32d654a999fdbd01b8cb10
#
_cell.length_a   1.000
_cell.length_b   1.000
_cell.length_c   1.000
_cell.angle_alpha   90.00
_cell.angle_beta   90.00
_cell.angle_gamma   90.00
#
_symmetry.space_group_name_H-M   'P 1'
#
loop_
_entity.id
_entity.type
_entity.pdbx_description
1 polymer ?
#
loop_
_entity_poly.entity_id
_entity_poly.type
_entity_poly.pdbx_seq_one_letter_code
_entity_poly.pdbx_strand_id
1 'polypeptide(L)'
;MPKPTKPRSGMHRREPGRLAAMLLALAAASPCALAGEGGTSHIMPGGNATMVDLPPTSPGGFFKPMVIDYRGEASATIPTAAGVVANLNADASTLVLGGGYSLEQTILGGAHFSVAAFLPYTRLSISGNSAALGGVQIQNSVSGLGDLTLVPVLLAWKSDNLQYDVLVPVYAPTGSYQTGRLGNTGLNYWTVDPIAGVAYSNAKTGLSAAAHLGLALNTENSATRYKSGNVLHLDTSVQQILPLGSGFANIGAEAWYFQQVSCDSGAGATLGCFKGRTAGIGPVLGYIQPMGQEALIFEFKWLPELDTRNRLKGDYLWLKMVYKF
;
A
#
# COMPACT_ATOMS: atom_id res chain seq x y z
N MET A 1 23.12 -68.56 57.55
CA MET A 1 22.85 -68.38 56.08
C MET A 1 21.77 -67.34 55.94
N PRO A 2 22.03 -66.13 55.45
CA PRO A 2 21.01 -65.10 55.19
C PRO A 2 20.45 -65.26 53.77
N LYS A 3 19.13 -65.03 53.61
CA LYS A 3 18.40 -65.07 52.37
C LYS A 3 18.68 -63.78 51.51
N PRO A 4 18.75 -63.92 50.19
CA PRO A 4 18.93 -62.73 49.32
C PRO A 4 17.66 -61.90 49.14
N THR A 5 17.82 -60.62 49.28
CA THR A 5 16.78 -59.61 49.00
C THR A 5 16.72 -59.31 47.51
N LYS A 6 15.52 -59.34 46.89
CA LYS A 6 15.21 -58.93 45.52
C LYS A 6 15.26 -57.41 45.37
N PRO A 7 15.78 -56.84 44.27
CA PRO A 7 15.67 -55.40 43.99
C PRO A 7 14.27 -55.08 43.43
N ARG A 8 13.63 -54.03 43.98
CA ARG A 8 12.42 -53.41 43.45
C ARG A 8 12.75 -52.57 42.22
N SER A 9 12.24 -52.96 41.05
CA SER A 9 12.24 -52.14 39.87
C SER A 9 11.17 -51.04 39.98
N GLY A 10 11.58 -49.78 40.13
CA GLY A 10 10.72 -48.62 40.05
C GLY A 10 10.36 -48.36 38.60
N MET A 11 9.15 -48.74 38.22
CA MET A 11 8.58 -48.41 36.90
C MET A 11 8.05 -46.97 36.93
N HIS A 12 8.81 -46.02 36.40
CA HIS A 12 8.30 -44.66 36.14
C HIS A 12 7.19 -44.73 35.07
N ARG A 13 5.95 -44.68 35.54
CA ARG A 13 4.80 -44.40 34.67
C ARG A 13 4.99 -43.00 34.08
N ARG A 14 5.35 -42.93 32.80
CA ARG A 14 5.24 -41.70 32.01
C ARG A 14 3.75 -41.38 31.81
N GLU A 15 3.31 -40.29 32.39
CA GLU A 15 1.93 -39.76 32.18
C GLU A 15 1.79 -39.28 30.75
N PRO A 16 0.98 -39.92 29.88
CA PRO A 16 0.78 -39.47 28.50
C PRO A 16 -0.07 -38.19 28.39
N GLY A 17 -0.68 -37.75 29.50
CA GLY A 17 -1.57 -36.60 29.54
C GLY A 17 -0.89 -35.23 29.43
N ARG A 18 0.39 -35.11 29.83
CA ARG A 18 1.08 -33.81 29.76
C ARG A 18 1.58 -33.44 28.37
N LEU A 19 1.96 -34.41 27.54
CA LEU A 19 2.32 -34.18 26.15
C LEU A 19 1.10 -33.83 25.29
N ALA A 20 -0.06 -34.47 25.53
CA ALA A 20 -1.30 -34.19 24.81
C ALA A 20 -1.86 -32.81 25.18
N ALA A 21 -1.76 -32.38 26.46
CA ALA A 21 -2.16 -31.04 26.88
C ALA A 21 -1.26 -29.93 26.32
N MET A 22 0.04 -30.20 26.14
CA MET A 22 0.98 -29.26 25.56
C MET A 22 0.80 -29.11 24.01
N LEU A 23 0.41 -30.20 23.33
CA LEU A 23 0.08 -30.19 21.91
C LEU A 23 -1.31 -29.54 21.65
N LEU A 24 -2.29 -29.68 22.56
CA LEU A 24 -3.57 -28.97 22.45
C LEU A 24 -3.46 -27.47 22.76
N ALA A 25 -2.53 -27.06 23.64
CA ALA A 25 -2.30 -25.65 23.92
C ALA A 25 -1.60 -24.90 22.76
N LEU A 26 -0.80 -25.59 21.93
CA LEU A 26 -0.25 -25.02 20.71
C LEU A 26 -1.29 -24.88 19.58
N ALA A 27 -2.39 -25.63 19.62
CA ALA A 27 -3.45 -25.56 18.60
C ALA A 27 -4.48 -24.44 18.85
N ALA A 28 -4.48 -23.84 20.05
CA ALA A 28 -5.47 -22.81 20.43
C ALA A 28 -5.00 -21.36 20.19
N ALA A 29 -3.74 -21.11 19.86
CA ALA A 29 -3.27 -19.82 19.34
C ALA A 29 -3.33 -19.89 17.82
N SER A 30 -4.51 -19.62 17.23
CA SER A 30 -4.59 -19.31 15.81
C SER A 30 -3.70 -18.08 15.58
N PRO A 31 -2.54 -18.18 14.94
CA PRO A 31 -1.74 -17.01 14.62
C PRO A 31 -2.60 -16.14 13.71
N CYS A 32 -2.96 -14.93 14.14
CA CYS A 32 -3.50 -13.94 13.24
C CYS A 32 -2.44 -13.72 12.16
N ALA A 33 -2.63 -14.27 10.97
CA ALA A 33 -1.76 -13.99 9.83
C ALA A 33 -2.25 -12.72 9.13
N LEU A 34 -1.31 -11.96 8.59
CA LEU A 34 -1.62 -10.79 7.77
C LEU A 34 -1.85 -11.21 6.31
N ALA A 35 -2.61 -10.41 5.60
CA ALA A 35 -2.96 -10.61 4.21
C ALA A 35 -1.95 -9.98 3.27
N GLY A 36 -1.68 -10.65 2.16
CA GLY A 36 -0.66 -10.29 1.19
C GLY A 36 0.76 -10.68 1.62
N GLU A 37 1.62 -10.98 0.67
CA GLU A 37 3.02 -11.29 0.94
C GLU A 37 3.73 -10.07 1.54
N GLY A 38 4.35 -10.25 2.71
CA GLY A 38 5.00 -9.16 3.45
C GLY A 38 4.03 -8.16 4.11
N GLY A 39 2.72 -8.41 4.10
CA GLY A 39 1.71 -7.49 4.65
C GLY A 39 1.59 -6.17 3.86
N THR A 40 2.10 -6.13 2.63
CA THR A 40 2.18 -4.95 1.77
C THR A 40 1.37 -5.11 0.48
N SER A 41 1.28 -4.05 -0.31
CA SER A 41 0.60 -4.01 -1.59
C SER A 41 1.21 -2.89 -2.44
N HIS A 42 1.06 -2.94 -3.76
CA HIS A 42 1.36 -1.80 -4.63
C HIS A 42 0.42 -0.62 -4.36
N ILE A 43 -0.78 -0.89 -3.83
CA ILE A 43 -1.76 0.16 -3.56
C ILE A 43 -1.44 0.80 -2.21
N MET A 44 -1.15 2.09 -2.26
CA MET A 44 -0.91 2.93 -1.08
C MET A 44 -2.08 3.89 -0.87
N PRO A 45 -2.64 3.99 0.33
CA PRO A 45 -3.68 4.96 0.66
C PRO A 45 -3.25 6.39 0.33
N GLY A 46 -4.19 7.19 -0.17
CA GLY A 46 -3.94 8.60 -0.44
C GLY A 46 -3.28 8.91 -1.78
N GLY A 47 -3.26 7.97 -2.72
CA GLY A 47 -2.63 8.15 -4.03
C GLY A 47 -3.48 8.90 -5.07
N ASN A 48 -4.81 8.94 -4.93
CA ASN A 48 -5.68 9.16 -6.09
C ASN A 48 -6.77 10.24 -5.96
N ALA A 49 -7.06 10.79 -4.79
CA ALA A 49 -8.31 11.54 -4.62
C ALA A 49 -8.15 13.04 -4.42
N THR A 50 -6.97 13.57 -4.21
CA THR A 50 -6.81 15.01 -4.04
C THR A 50 -6.69 15.72 -5.38
N MET A 51 -6.89 17.04 -5.39
CA MET A 51 -6.83 17.88 -6.59
C MET A 51 -5.52 17.69 -7.40
N VAL A 52 -4.40 17.42 -6.73
CA VAL A 52 -3.11 17.18 -7.40
C VAL A 52 -2.98 15.78 -8.02
N ASP A 53 -3.91 14.90 -7.71
CA ASP A 53 -3.93 13.51 -8.19
C ASP A 53 -4.90 13.32 -9.38
N LEU A 54 -5.80 14.28 -9.62
CA LEU A 54 -6.77 14.20 -10.72
C LEU A 54 -6.07 14.17 -12.08
N PRO A 55 -6.52 13.31 -12.99
CA PRO A 55 -6.06 13.31 -14.37
C PRO A 55 -6.25 14.68 -15.04
N PRO A 56 -5.30 15.08 -15.93
CA PRO A 56 -5.42 16.34 -16.66
C PRO A 56 -6.70 16.40 -17.51
N THR A 57 -7.35 17.57 -17.52
CA THR A 57 -8.47 17.91 -18.40
C THR A 57 -8.11 18.98 -19.45
N SER A 58 -6.82 19.15 -19.70
CA SER A 58 -6.23 20.01 -20.73
C SER A 58 -4.95 19.37 -21.25
N PRO A 59 -4.55 19.66 -22.49
CA PRO A 59 -3.25 19.24 -23.03
C PRO A 59 -2.08 19.80 -22.20
N GLY A 60 -0.94 19.13 -22.28
CA GLY A 60 0.29 19.58 -21.64
C GLY A 60 1.00 18.50 -20.84
N GLY A 61 2.20 18.81 -20.39
CA GLY A 61 2.99 17.93 -19.57
C GLY A 61 2.82 18.21 -18.07
N PHE A 62 3.17 17.22 -17.27
CA PHE A 62 3.36 17.42 -15.84
C PHE A 62 4.54 16.60 -15.33
N PHE A 63 5.26 17.17 -14.36
CA PHE A 63 6.27 16.50 -13.58
C PHE A 63 5.83 16.44 -12.12
N LYS A 64 5.86 15.26 -11.50
CA LYS A 64 5.28 15.01 -10.17
C LYS A 64 6.25 14.22 -9.28
N PRO A 65 7.28 14.84 -8.71
CA PRO A 65 8.07 14.22 -7.65
C PRO A 65 7.28 14.15 -6.34
N MET A 66 7.45 13.05 -5.60
CA MET A 66 6.78 12.83 -4.32
C MET A 66 7.75 12.19 -3.32
N VAL A 67 7.61 12.55 -2.05
CA VAL A 67 8.24 11.86 -0.92
C VAL A 67 7.12 11.23 -0.09
N ILE A 68 7.30 9.97 0.26
CA ILE A 68 6.35 9.19 1.05
C ILE A 68 7.13 8.57 2.19
N ASP A 69 6.79 8.92 3.43
CA ASP A 69 7.29 8.26 4.61
C ASP A 69 6.17 7.42 5.23
N TYR A 70 6.47 6.17 5.56
CA TYR A 70 5.56 5.25 6.23
C TYR A 70 6.24 4.65 7.45
N ARG A 71 5.53 4.64 8.57
CA ARG A 71 5.94 3.91 9.78
C ARG A 71 4.77 3.08 10.25
N GLY A 72 4.98 1.79 10.35
CA GLY A 72 3.92 0.87 10.73
C GLY A 72 4.43 -0.35 11.50
N GLU A 73 3.52 -0.93 12.28
CA GLU A 73 3.77 -2.11 13.07
C GLU A 73 2.64 -3.13 12.94
N ALA A 74 2.95 -4.39 13.21
CA ALA A 74 1.96 -5.44 13.34
C ALA A 74 2.43 -6.48 14.34
N SER A 75 1.61 -6.75 15.33
CA SER A 75 1.83 -7.85 16.31
C SER A 75 1.45 -9.23 15.75
N ALA A 76 0.75 -9.28 14.62
CA ALA A 76 0.32 -10.52 13.98
C ALA A 76 1.45 -11.23 13.22
N THR A 77 1.23 -12.47 12.86
CA THR A 77 2.15 -13.28 12.06
C THR A 77 1.95 -13.01 10.57
N ILE A 78 3.04 -12.74 9.85
CA ILE A 78 3.02 -12.35 8.44
C ILE A 78 3.84 -13.33 7.61
N PRO A 79 3.34 -13.82 6.45
CA PRO A 79 4.18 -14.45 5.45
C PRO A 79 5.04 -13.39 4.75
N THR A 80 6.35 -13.59 4.76
CA THR A 80 7.31 -12.73 4.07
C THR A 80 8.18 -13.55 3.13
N ALA A 81 8.97 -12.91 2.29
CA ALA A 81 9.98 -13.59 1.48
C ALA A 81 11.04 -14.33 2.33
N ALA A 82 11.19 -13.98 3.61
CA ALA A 82 12.05 -14.64 4.59
C ALA A 82 11.34 -15.74 5.39
N GLY A 83 10.08 -16.08 5.06
CA GLY A 83 9.24 -17.00 5.79
C GLY A 83 8.24 -16.29 6.72
N VAL A 84 7.79 -17.00 7.76
CA VAL A 84 6.75 -16.49 8.69
C VAL A 84 7.40 -15.66 9.80
N VAL A 85 6.95 -14.40 9.96
CA VAL A 85 7.50 -13.44 10.92
C VAL A 85 6.37 -12.82 11.74
N ALA A 86 6.59 -12.66 13.06
CA ALA A 86 5.67 -12.00 13.98
C ALA A 86 6.27 -10.67 14.49
N ASN A 87 5.44 -9.81 15.07
CA ASN A 87 5.84 -8.51 15.62
C ASN A 87 6.66 -7.69 14.61
N LEU A 88 6.10 -7.49 13.43
CA LEU A 88 6.76 -6.76 12.36
C LEU A 88 6.71 -5.25 12.62
N ASN A 89 7.87 -4.60 12.47
CA ASN A 89 7.98 -3.14 12.43
C ASN A 89 8.61 -2.75 11.10
N ALA A 90 8.07 -1.74 10.44
CA ALA A 90 8.56 -1.26 9.17
C ALA A 90 8.61 0.28 9.13
N ASP A 91 9.76 0.79 8.73
CA ASP A 91 10.00 2.19 8.42
C ASP A 91 10.42 2.27 6.94
N ALA A 92 9.68 3.00 6.15
CA ALA A 92 9.95 3.17 4.72
C ALA A 92 9.94 4.65 4.34
N SER A 93 10.98 5.10 3.64
CA SER A 93 11.03 6.42 2.99
C SER A 93 11.21 6.20 1.50
N THR A 94 10.28 6.72 0.71
CA THR A 94 10.26 6.55 -0.75
C THR A 94 10.25 7.89 -1.45
N LEU A 95 11.23 8.11 -2.31
CA LEU A 95 11.22 9.17 -3.32
C LEU A 95 10.63 8.61 -4.60
N VAL A 96 9.57 9.21 -5.11
CA VAL A 96 8.97 8.85 -6.40
C VAL A 96 9.24 9.97 -7.39
N LEU A 97 9.85 9.66 -8.52
CA LEU A 97 9.97 10.57 -9.65
C LEU A 97 8.97 10.13 -10.72
N GLY A 98 8.11 11.03 -11.12
CA GLY A 98 7.08 10.71 -12.10
C GLY A 98 6.61 11.91 -12.89
N GLY A 99 5.86 11.62 -13.93
CA GLY A 99 5.25 12.62 -14.78
C GLY A 99 4.45 11.97 -15.91
N GLY A 100 3.85 12.81 -16.70
CA GLY A 100 3.01 12.37 -17.79
C GLY A 100 2.73 13.48 -18.78
N TYR A 101 1.99 13.12 -19.81
CA TYR A 101 1.60 14.04 -20.87
C TYR A 101 0.16 13.77 -21.29
N SER A 102 -0.63 14.84 -21.40
CA SER A 102 -1.98 14.86 -21.93
C SER A 102 -1.98 15.30 -23.37
N LEU A 103 -2.56 14.48 -24.24
CA LEU A 103 -2.61 14.76 -25.67
C LEU A 103 -3.56 15.93 -25.99
N GLU A 104 -3.30 16.60 -27.13
CA GLU A 104 -4.18 17.69 -27.62
C GLU A 104 -5.54 17.16 -28.07
N GLN A 105 -5.56 15.97 -28.70
CA GLN A 105 -6.78 15.37 -29.22
C GLN A 105 -7.57 14.70 -28.09
N THR A 106 -8.87 14.98 -28.07
CA THR A 106 -9.79 14.23 -27.22
C THR A 106 -10.31 12.97 -27.91
N ILE A 107 -10.61 11.95 -27.13
CA ILE A 107 -11.13 10.65 -27.60
C ILE A 107 -12.43 10.29 -26.85
N LEU A 108 -13.11 9.24 -27.26
CA LEU A 108 -14.24 8.62 -26.53
C LEU A 108 -15.27 9.65 -26.02
N GLY A 109 -15.72 10.55 -26.88
CA GLY A 109 -16.76 11.53 -26.53
C GLY A 109 -16.24 12.73 -25.73
N GLY A 110 -15.00 13.15 -25.97
CA GLY A 110 -14.42 14.37 -25.39
C GLY A 110 -13.50 14.15 -24.20
N ALA A 111 -13.08 12.91 -23.94
CA ALA A 111 -12.08 12.64 -22.91
C ALA A 111 -10.71 13.15 -23.32
N HIS A 112 -10.01 13.85 -22.43
CA HIS A 112 -8.57 14.04 -22.52
C HIS A 112 -7.87 12.71 -22.21
N PHE A 113 -7.00 12.30 -23.13
CA PHE A 113 -6.19 11.09 -22.95
C PHE A 113 -4.77 11.47 -22.53
N SER A 114 -4.31 10.89 -21.47
CA SER A 114 -2.96 11.09 -20.94
C SER A 114 -2.26 9.77 -20.69
N VAL A 115 -0.95 9.81 -20.61
CA VAL A 115 -0.09 8.71 -20.16
C VAL A 115 0.85 9.21 -19.08
N ALA A 116 1.24 8.34 -18.15
CA ALA A 116 2.17 8.69 -17.08
C ALA A 116 3.06 7.52 -16.70
N ALA A 117 4.20 7.83 -16.05
CA ALA A 117 5.07 6.84 -15.44
C ALA A 117 5.64 7.38 -14.12
N PHE A 118 5.87 6.47 -13.15
CA PHE A 118 6.41 6.80 -11.83
C PHE A 118 7.44 5.75 -11.43
N LEU A 119 8.62 6.21 -11.04
CA LEU A 119 9.73 5.38 -10.60
C LEU A 119 10.04 5.65 -9.13
N PRO A 120 9.76 4.71 -8.22
CA PRO A 120 10.08 4.85 -6.81
C PRO A 120 11.53 4.44 -6.52
N TYR A 121 12.17 5.13 -5.57
CA TYR A 121 13.38 4.70 -4.89
C TYR A 121 13.10 4.64 -3.39
N THR A 122 13.17 3.46 -2.81
CA THR A 122 12.76 3.21 -1.42
C THR A 122 13.96 2.89 -0.54
N ARG A 123 13.98 3.45 0.66
CA ARG A 123 14.76 2.98 1.80
C ARG A 123 13.80 2.34 2.78
N LEU A 124 14.03 1.07 3.08
CA LEU A 124 13.19 0.26 3.96
C LEU A 124 14.04 -0.31 5.09
N SER A 125 13.63 -0.07 6.33
CA SER A 125 14.12 -0.77 7.52
C SER A 125 12.97 -1.59 8.09
N ILE A 126 13.18 -2.88 8.26
CA ILE A 126 12.15 -3.80 8.72
C ILE A 126 12.73 -4.78 9.73
N SER A 127 12.01 -5.04 10.81
CA SER A 127 12.40 -5.99 11.84
C SER A 127 11.20 -6.81 12.32
N GLY A 128 11.47 -8.00 12.85
CA GLY A 128 10.43 -8.86 13.39
C GLY A 128 11.01 -10.16 13.96
N ASN A 129 10.15 -11.04 14.47
CA ASN A 129 10.56 -12.28 15.11
C ASN A 129 10.33 -13.46 14.15
N SER A 130 11.40 -14.13 13.73
CA SER A 130 11.31 -15.26 12.80
C SER A 130 10.79 -16.52 13.50
N ALA A 131 9.68 -17.07 13.02
CA ALA A 131 9.14 -18.33 13.52
C ALA A 131 10.08 -19.52 13.20
N ALA A 132 10.73 -19.51 12.05
CA ALA A 132 11.68 -20.56 11.65
C ALA A 132 12.92 -20.63 12.54
N LEU A 133 13.30 -19.51 13.18
CA LEU A 133 14.43 -19.42 14.12
C LEU A 133 13.97 -19.43 15.59
N GLY A 134 12.78 -19.96 15.88
CA GLY A 134 12.29 -20.08 17.26
C GLY A 134 11.95 -18.73 17.92
N GLY A 135 11.58 -17.72 17.15
CA GLY A 135 11.21 -16.39 17.65
C GLY A 135 12.38 -15.41 17.77
N VAL A 136 13.55 -15.74 17.24
CA VAL A 136 14.72 -14.84 17.22
C VAL A 136 14.37 -13.60 16.40
N GLN A 137 14.72 -12.44 16.93
CA GLN A 137 14.58 -11.17 16.23
C GLN A 137 15.52 -11.10 15.02
N ILE A 138 14.95 -10.78 13.88
CA ILE A 138 15.67 -10.51 12.63
C ILE A 138 15.42 -9.07 12.19
N GLN A 139 16.41 -8.47 11.57
CA GLN A 139 16.32 -7.11 11.03
C GLN A 139 16.95 -7.06 9.65
N ASN A 140 16.37 -6.24 8.78
CA ASN A 140 16.90 -6.00 7.46
C ASN A 140 16.71 -4.52 7.09
N SER A 141 17.75 -3.94 6.50
CA SER A 141 17.69 -2.60 5.91
C SER A 141 18.13 -2.71 4.46
N VAL A 142 17.30 -2.19 3.56
CA VAL A 142 17.51 -2.25 2.12
C VAL A 142 17.14 -0.92 1.48
N SER A 143 17.86 -0.55 0.41
CA SER A 143 17.52 0.58 -0.42
C SER A 143 17.69 0.23 -1.89
N GLY A 144 16.85 0.78 -2.74
CA GLY A 144 16.90 0.54 -4.18
C GLY A 144 15.66 1.02 -4.91
N LEU A 145 15.68 0.83 -6.22
CA LEU A 145 14.50 1.07 -7.03
C LEU A 145 13.38 0.11 -6.64
N GLY A 146 12.17 0.63 -6.56
CA GLY A 146 10.95 -0.15 -6.42
C GLY A 146 10.36 -0.53 -7.77
N ASP A 147 9.13 -1.02 -7.74
CA ASP A 147 8.41 -1.43 -8.94
C ASP A 147 7.93 -0.22 -9.74
N LEU A 148 8.26 -0.19 -11.02
CA LEU A 148 7.86 0.88 -11.95
C LEU A 148 6.34 0.88 -12.11
N THR A 149 5.71 2.04 -11.93
CA THR A 149 4.30 2.24 -12.23
C THR A 149 4.15 2.90 -13.59
N LEU A 150 3.49 2.24 -14.51
CA LEU A 150 3.05 2.80 -15.78
C LEU A 150 1.55 3.08 -15.71
N VAL A 151 1.13 4.21 -16.26
CA VAL A 151 -0.29 4.53 -16.39
C VAL A 151 -0.59 4.75 -17.89
N PRO A 152 -0.77 3.66 -18.64
CA PRO A 152 -0.99 3.73 -20.08
C PRO A 152 -2.36 4.32 -20.46
N VAL A 153 -3.28 4.37 -19.52
CA VAL A 153 -4.62 4.93 -19.71
C VAL A 153 -4.95 5.86 -18.57
N LEU A 154 -5.06 7.14 -18.88
CA LEU A 154 -5.67 8.18 -18.05
C LEU A 154 -6.69 8.91 -18.94
N LEU A 155 -7.96 8.77 -18.64
CA LEU A 155 -9.05 9.42 -19.33
C LEU A 155 -9.75 10.36 -18.38
N ALA A 156 -10.00 11.60 -18.81
CA ALA A 156 -10.74 12.59 -18.05
C ALA A 156 -11.77 13.29 -18.93
N TRP A 157 -13.03 13.22 -18.53
CA TRP A 157 -14.13 13.99 -19.12
C TRP A 157 -14.50 15.12 -18.17
N LYS A 158 -14.58 16.33 -18.65
CA LYS A 158 -14.99 17.48 -17.86
C LYS A 158 -16.29 18.07 -18.41
N SER A 159 -17.25 18.28 -17.50
CA SER A 159 -18.51 18.95 -17.77
C SER A 159 -18.81 19.95 -16.65
N ASP A 160 -18.70 21.23 -16.91
CA ASP A 160 -18.84 22.31 -15.91
C ASP A 160 -17.94 22.07 -14.68
N ASN A 161 -18.55 21.82 -13.53
CA ASN A 161 -17.87 21.59 -12.25
C ASN A 161 -17.57 20.10 -12.00
N LEU A 162 -18.00 19.20 -12.88
CA LEU A 162 -17.80 17.75 -12.72
C LEU A 162 -16.70 17.26 -13.65
N GLN A 163 -15.92 16.30 -13.15
CA GLN A 163 -14.94 15.53 -13.89
C GLN A 163 -15.19 14.05 -13.63
N TYR A 164 -15.14 13.24 -14.67
CA TYR A 164 -15.17 11.78 -14.58
C TYR A 164 -13.85 11.23 -15.05
N ASP A 165 -13.30 10.24 -14.37
CA ASP A 165 -11.99 9.71 -14.63
C ASP A 165 -11.98 8.21 -14.77
N VAL A 166 -11.13 7.70 -15.66
CA VAL A 166 -10.72 6.30 -15.72
C VAL A 166 -9.21 6.24 -15.80
N LEU A 167 -8.60 5.52 -14.88
CA LEU A 167 -7.17 5.29 -14.81
C LEU A 167 -6.88 3.79 -14.79
N VAL A 168 -5.79 3.38 -15.41
CA VAL A 168 -5.33 1.98 -15.35
C VAL A 168 -3.84 1.96 -15.04
N PRO A 169 -3.43 2.14 -13.76
CA PRO A 169 -2.06 1.89 -13.33
C PRO A 169 -1.67 0.42 -13.52
N VAL A 170 -0.45 0.21 -13.99
CA VAL A 170 0.19 -1.11 -14.13
C VAL A 170 1.51 -1.06 -13.40
N TYR A 171 1.65 -1.87 -12.36
CA TYR A 171 2.87 -1.99 -11.57
C TYR A 171 3.69 -3.15 -12.11
N ALA A 172 4.90 -2.85 -12.60
CA ALA A 172 5.81 -3.83 -13.19
C ALA A 172 6.83 -4.29 -12.16
N PRO A 173 7.12 -5.59 -12.03
CA PRO A 173 8.06 -6.13 -11.03
C PRO A 173 9.52 -5.84 -11.41
N THR A 174 9.91 -4.57 -11.41
CA THR A 174 11.25 -4.08 -11.77
C THR A 174 12.11 -3.76 -10.56
N GLY A 175 11.53 -3.72 -9.38
CA GLY A 175 12.21 -3.42 -8.12
C GLY A 175 13.11 -4.56 -7.65
N SER A 176 13.99 -4.23 -6.70
CA SER A 176 14.90 -5.24 -6.15
C SER A 176 14.14 -6.23 -5.26
N TYR A 177 14.19 -7.51 -5.65
CA TYR A 177 13.57 -8.60 -4.92
C TYR A 177 14.57 -9.76 -4.72
N GLN A 178 14.58 -10.34 -3.53
CA GLN A 178 15.35 -11.52 -3.19
C GLN A 178 14.54 -12.39 -2.22
N THR A 179 14.31 -13.65 -2.58
CA THR A 179 13.75 -14.67 -1.68
C THR A 179 14.65 -14.87 -0.47
N GLY A 180 14.07 -15.02 0.72
CA GLY A 180 14.81 -15.16 1.98
C GLY A 180 15.16 -13.82 2.65
N ARG A 181 14.96 -12.68 1.99
CA ARG A 181 15.13 -11.35 2.57
C ARG A 181 13.82 -10.91 3.27
N LEU A 182 13.91 -10.34 4.47
CA LEU A 182 12.75 -9.88 5.22
C LEU A 182 12.05 -8.70 4.54
N GLY A 183 12.79 -7.75 3.99
CA GLY A 183 12.28 -6.60 3.26
C GLY A 183 12.85 -6.52 1.84
N ASN A 184 12.02 -6.17 0.89
CA ASN A 184 12.37 -5.94 -0.51
C ASN A 184 11.81 -4.59 -0.97
N THR A 185 12.46 -3.94 -1.95
CA THR A 185 11.96 -2.69 -2.52
C THR A 185 11.01 -2.91 -3.68
N GLY A 186 10.97 -4.11 -4.25
CA GLY A 186 9.98 -4.58 -5.23
C GLY A 186 9.19 -5.77 -4.69
N LEU A 187 8.00 -6.02 -5.25
CA LEU A 187 7.10 -7.11 -4.83
C LEU A 187 7.18 -8.35 -5.72
N ASN A 188 7.88 -8.26 -6.85
CA ASN A 188 8.13 -9.38 -7.79
C ASN A 188 6.87 -10.01 -8.40
N TYR A 189 5.80 -9.22 -8.52
CA TYR A 189 4.59 -9.59 -9.25
C TYR A 189 3.97 -8.37 -9.94
N TRP A 190 3.19 -8.61 -11.00
CA TRP A 190 2.45 -7.55 -11.67
C TRP A 190 1.16 -7.23 -10.92
N THR A 191 0.80 -5.95 -10.91
CA THR A 191 -0.53 -5.50 -10.51
C THR A 191 -1.11 -4.64 -11.61
N VAL A 192 -2.38 -4.88 -11.96
CA VAL A 192 -3.19 -4.00 -12.83
C VAL A 192 -4.33 -3.45 -11.98
N ASP A 193 -4.49 -2.13 -11.98
CA ASP A 193 -5.40 -1.44 -11.06
C ASP A 193 -6.37 -0.52 -11.83
N PRO A 194 -7.45 -1.05 -12.45
CA PRO A 194 -8.48 -0.21 -13.03
C PRO A 194 -9.20 0.61 -11.94
N ILE A 195 -9.22 1.93 -12.14
CA ILE A 195 -9.81 2.91 -11.23
C ILE A 195 -10.83 3.74 -12.00
N ALA A 196 -11.99 3.97 -11.41
CA ALA A 196 -12.98 4.93 -11.87
C ALA A 196 -13.18 6.02 -10.82
N GLY A 197 -13.30 7.27 -11.27
CA GLY A 197 -13.39 8.41 -10.39
C GLY A 197 -14.42 9.43 -10.82
N VAL A 198 -14.83 10.23 -9.85
CA VAL A 198 -15.61 11.44 -10.03
C VAL A 198 -15.05 12.55 -9.17
N ALA A 199 -14.91 13.73 -9.74
CA ALA A 199 -14.51 14.93 -9.01
C ALA A 199 -15.45 16.09 -9.28
N TYR A 200 -15.66 16.90 -8.26
CA TYR A 200 -16.37 18.18 -8.31
C TYR A 200 -15.39 19.29 -7.98
N SER A 201 -15.39 20.34 -8.77
CA SER A 201 -14.57 21.53 -8.49
C SER A 201 -15.30 22.78 -8.93
N ASN A 202 -15.52 23.70 -7.98
CA ASN A 202 -16.21 24.97 -8.23
C ASN A 202 -15.26 26.15 -7.99
N ALA A 203 -14.82 26.77 -9.07
CA ALA A 203 -13.89 27.90 -9.01
C ALA A 203 -14.43 29.14 -8.29
N LYS A 204 -15.75 29.30 -8.20
CA LYS A 204 -16.38 30.48 -7.53
C LYS A 204 -16.35 30.31 -6.02
N THR A 205 -16.58 29.10 -5.53
CA THR A 205 -16.59 28.81 -4.08
C THR A 205 -15.25 28.28 -3.56
N GLY A 206 -14.38 27.82 -4.45
CA GLY A 206 -13.14 27.16 -4.10
C GLY A 206 -13.33 25.71 -3.58
N LEU A 207 -14.56 25.20 -3.53
CA LEU A 207 -14.83 23.83 -3.07
C LEU A 207 -14.40 22.81 -4.13
N SER A 208 -13.62 21.81 -3.70
CA SER A 208 -13.24 20.63 -4.47
C SER A 208 -13.53 19.37 -3.67
N ALA A 209 -14.06 18.34 -4.31
CA ALA A 209 -14.28 17.03 -3.73
C ALA A 209 -14.06 15.96 -4.79
N ALA A 210 -13.52 14.80 -4.41
CA ALA A 210 -13.33 13.70 -5.34
C ALA A 210 -13.51 12.34 -4.65
N ALA A 211 -13.83 11.33 -5.44
CA ALA A 211 -13.90 9.94 -5.04
C ALA A 211 -13.40 9.04 -6.18
N HIS A 212 -12.48 8.13 -5.86
CA HIS A 212 -11.90 7.15 -6.79
C HIS A 212 -12.01 5.76 -6.21
N LEU A 213 -12.62 4.84 -6.97
CA LEU A 213 -12.79 3.44 -6.63
C LEU A 213 -11.94 2.59 -7.57
N GLY A 214 -11.05 1.77 -7.03
CA GLY A 214 -10.17 0.89 -7.79
C GLY A 214 -10.27 -0.57 -7.37
N LEU A 215 -9.85 -1.46 -8.28
CA LEU A 215 -9.76 -2.90 -8.05
C LEU A 215 -8.41 -3.43 -8.54
N ALA A 216 -7.45 -3.53 -7.64
CA ALA A 216 -6.12 -4.05 -7.94
C ALA A 216 -6.14 -5.58 -8.11
N LEU A 217 -5.66 -6.02 -9.27
CA LEU A 217 -5.58 -7.42 -9.68
C LEU A 217 -4.11 -7.85 -9.70
N ASN A 218 -3.75 -8.81 -8.85
CA ASN A 218 -2.37 -9.25 -8.67
C ASN A 218 -2.09 -10.55 -9.42
N THR A 219 -0.89 -10.67 -10.01
CA THR A 219 -0.36 -11.94 -10.49
C THR A 219 0.35 -12.70 -9.37
N GLU A 220 0.81 -13.92 -9.65
CA GLU A 220 1.62 -14.70 -8.72
C GLU A 220 3.07 -14.20 -8.71
N ASN A 221 3.67 -14.09 -7.51
CA ASN A 221 5.11 -13.99 -7.33
C ASN A 221 5.73 -15.38 -7.61
N SER A 222 6.39 -15.53 -8.74
CA SER A 222 6.94 -16.80 -9.21
C SER A 222 8.04 -17.35 -8.30
N ALA A 223 8.76 -16.48 -7.58
CA ALA A 223 9.86 -16.88 -6.71
C ALA A 223 9.38 -17.58 -5.42
N THR A 224 8.23 -17.19 -4.90
CA THR A 224 7.62 -17.77 -3.70
C THR A 224 6.38 -18.60 -4.02
N ARG A 225 5.88 -18.54 -5.24
CA ARG A 225 4.60 -19.10 -5.67
C ARG A 225 3.43 -18.61 -4.80
N TYR A 226 3.52 -17.36 -4.38
CA TYR A 226 2.51 -16.68 -3.58
C TYR A 226 1.74 -15.68 -4.46
N LYS A 227 0.43 -15.76 -4.45
CA LYS A 227 -0.43 -14.79 -5.11
C LYS A 227 -1.21 -14.03 -4.05
N SER A 228 -0.86 -12.77 -3.86
CA SER A 228 -1.61 -11.84 -3.01
C SER A 228 -3.02 -11.64 -3.55
N GLY A 229 -4.00 -11.64 -2.68
CA GLY A 229 -5.41 -11.47 -3.06
C GLY A 229 -5.67 -10.09 -3.69
N ASN A 230 -6.72 -10.01 -4.49
CA ASN A 230 -7.16 -8.77 -5.13
C ASN A 230 -7.67 -7.76 -4.10
N VAL A 231 -7.51 -6.48 -4.40
CA VAL A 231 -7.80 -5.41 -3.46
C VAL A 231 -8.79 -4.41 -4.06
N LEU A 232 -9.90 -4.21 -3.37
CA LEU A 232 -10.79 -3.08 -3.60
C LEU A 232 -10.31 -1.92 -2.76
N HIS A 233 -10.19 -0.73 -3.34
CA HIS A 233 -9.82 0.48 -2.61
C HIS A 233 -10.68 1.67 -3.04
N LEU A 234 -10.91 2.55 -2.09
CA LEU A 234 -11.64 3.81 -2.26
C LEU A 234 -10.84 4.92 -1.62
N ASP A 235 -10.54 5.96 -2.37
CA ASP A 235 -9.96 7.21 -1.90
C ASP A 235 -10.98 8.34 -2.12
N THR A 236 -11.17 9.20 -1.12
CA THR A 236 -12.10 10.33 -1.18
C THR A 236 -11.49 11.55 -0.54
N SER A 237 -11.74 12.73 -1.10
CA SER A 237 -11.32 14.00 -0.49
C SER A 237 -12.34 15.08 -0.55
N VAL A 238 -12.24 16.02 0.37
CA VAL A 238 -12.91 17.33 0.32
C VAL A 238 -11.88 18.39 0.67
N GLN A 239 -11.76 19.39 -0.19
CA GLN A 239 -10.75 20.44 -0.09
C GLN A 239 -11.39 21.81 -0.34
N GLN A 240 -10.91 22.82 0.38
CA GLN A 240 -11.27 24.22 0.17
C GLN A 240 -10.05 24.98 -0.34
N ILE A 241 -10.19 25.60 -1.50
CA ILE A 241 -9.19 26.46 -2.12
C ILE A 241 -9.51 27.90 -1.75
N LEU A 242 -8.52 28.61 -1.20
CA LEU A 242 -8.66 29.98 -0.71
C LEU A 242 -7.54 30.84 -1.31
N PRO A 243 -7.82 32.06 -1.75
CA PRO A 243 -6.77 32.99 -2.18
C PRO A 243 -5.76 33.23 -1.04
N LEU A 244 -4.47 33.15 -1.35
CA LEU A 244 -3.38 33.41 -0.40
C LEU A 244 -2.18 34.00 -1.16
N GLY A 245 -1.88 35.28 -0.93
CA GLY A 245 -0.79 35.98 -1.63
C GLY A 245 -1.00 36.02 -3.14
N SER A 246 0.00 35.60 -3.91
CA SER A 246 -0.06 35.49 -5.39
C SER A 246 -0.65 34.19 -5.90
N GLY A 247 -1.03 33.26 -5.01
CA GLY A 247 -1.56 31.96 -5.33
C GLY A 247 -2.77 31.58 -4.48
N PHE A 248 -2.90 30.30 -4.21
CA PHE A 248 -4.04 29.75 -3.48
C PHE A 248 -3.59 28.71 -2.46
N ALA A 249 -4.05 28.82 -1.22
CA ALA A 249 -3.96 27.76 -0.25
C ALA A 249 -5.04 26.70 -0.54
N ASN A 250 -4.70 25.45 -0.29
CA ASN A 250 -5.60 24.30 -0.37
C ASN A 250 -5.63 23.60 0.98
N ILE A 251 -6.80 23.53 1.62
CA ILE A 251 -6.97 22.95 2.96
C ILE A 251 -8.12 21.95 2.89
N GLY A 252 -7.90 20.74 3.40
CA GLY A 252 -8.94 19.73 3.34
C GLY A 252 -8.64 18.47 4.14
N ALA A 253 -9.37 17.44 3.83
CA ALA A 253 -9.17 16.10 4.36
C ALA A 253 -9.33 15.06 3.26
N GLU A 254 -8.61 13.97 3.42
CA GLU A 254 -8.71 12.78 2.60
C GLU A 254 -9.04 11.58 3.49
N ALA A 255 -9.99 10.76 3.06
CA ALA A 255 -10.34 9.50 3.69
C ALA A 255 -10.17 8.37 2.68
N TRP A 256 -9.76 7.20 3.17
CA TRP A 256 -9.57 6.03 2.33
C TRP A 256 -10.11 4.77 2.98
N TYR A 257 -10.40 3.80 2.15
CA TYR A 257 -10.76 2.44 2.52
C TYR A 257 -10.07 1.46 1.59
N PHE A 258 -9.39 0.47 2.15
CA PHE A 258 -8.71 -0.60 1.45
C PHE A 258 -9.22 -1.93 1.97
N GLN A 259 -9.63 -2.84 1.11
CA GLN A 259 -10.12 -4.17 1.47
C GLN A 259 -9.62 -5.21 0.48
N GLN A 260 -8.88 -6.19 0.97
CA GLN A 260 -8.61 -7.39 0.19
C GLN A 260 -9.90 -8.20 0.02
N VAL A 261 -10.33 -8.40 -1.23
CA VAL A 261 -11.62 -9.03 -1.56
C VAL A 261 -11.50 -10.52 -1.88
N SER A 262 -10.33 -11.00 -2.31
CA SER A 262 -10.06 -12.43 -2.50
C SER A 262 -9.01 -12.94 -1.52
N CYS A 263 -8.99 -14.25 -1.27
CA CYS A 263 -7.94 -14.87 -0.46
C CYS A 263 -6.60 -14.85 -1.20
N ASP A 264 -5.51 -14.88 -0.43
CA ASP A 264 -4.21 -15.24 -0.97
C ASP A 264 -4.25 -16.69 -1.45
N SER A 265 -3.45 -17.01 -2.46
CA SER A 265 -3.43 -18.30 -3.13
C SER A 265 -2.03 -18.66 -3.63
N GLY A 266 -1.91 -19.82 -4.27
CA GLY A 266 -0.63 -20.38 -4.71
C GLY A 266 0.03 -21.26 -3.64
N ALA A 267 1.04 -22.01 -4.02
CA ALA A 267 1.70 -22.99 -3.14
C ALA A 267 2.44 -22.32 -1.96
N GLY A 268 2.80 -21.05 -2.08
CA GLY A 268 3.44 -20.26 -1.01
C GLY A 268 2.46 -19.71 0.03
N ALA A 269 1.17 -19.66 -0.26
CA ALA A 269 0.15 -19.12 0.65
C ALA A 269 -0.31 -20.19 1.67
N THR A 270 0.57 -20.58 2.58
CA THR A 270 0.38 -21.70 3.50
C THR A 270 -0.39 -21.36 4.78
N LEU A 271 -0.59 -20.07 5.09
CA LEU A 271 -1.22 -19.62 6.33
C LEU A 271 -2.75 -19.54 6.28
N GLY A 272 -3.37 -19.74 5.12
CA GLY A 272 -4.81 -19.67 4.94
C GLY A 272 -5.32 -18.32 4.40
N CYS A 273 -6.62 -18.09 4.51
CA CYS A 273 -7.28 -16.89 3.97
C CYS A 273 -7.42 -15.80 5.05
N PHE A 274 -6.53 -14.83 5.03
CA PHE A 274 -6.56 -13.67 5.91
C PHE A 274 -6.66 -12.39 5.05
N LYS A 275 -7.87 -11.87 4.90
CA LYS A 275 -8.10 -10.67 4.09
C LYS A 275 -7.71 -9.41 4.88
N GLY A 276 -6.79 -8.63 4.30
CA GLY A 276 -6.36 -7.35 4.85
C GLY A 276 -7.39 -6.25 4.64
N ARG A 277 -7.49 -5.37 5.63
CA ARG A 277 -8.31 -4.16 5.57
C ARG A 277 -7.59 -3.03 6.27
N THR A 278 -7.68 -1.82 5.71
CA THR A 278 -7.35 -0.59 6.42
C THR A 278 -8.26 0.54 6.00
N ALA A 279 -8.53 1.45 6.93
CA ALA A 279 -9.27 2.67 6.69
C ALA A 279 -8.69 3.80 7.53
N GLY A 280 -8.78 5.00 7.02
CA GLY A 280 -8.32 6.18 7.74
C GLY A 280 -8.85 7.47 7.14
N ILE A 281 -8.53 8.55 7.83
CA ILE A 281 -8.78 9.92 7.41
C ILE A 281 -7.67 10.80 7.93
N GLY A 282 -7.23 11.76 7.12
CA GLY A 282 -6.20 12.70 7.53
C GLY A 282 -6.28 14.03 6.82
N PRO A 283 -5.57 15.06 7.34
CA PRO A 283 -5.55 16.40 6.78
C PRO A 283 -4.73 16.45 5.49
N VAL A 284 -5.17 17.35 4.61
CA VAL A 284 -4.50 17.74 3.37
C VAL A 284 -4.27 19.24 3.39
N LEU A 285 -3.02 19.64 3.17
CA LEU A 285 -2.62 21.05 3.06
C LEU A 285 -1.84 21.23 1.76
N GLY A 286 -2.09 22.29 1.04
CA GLY A 286 -1.39 22.57 -0.20
C GLY A 286 -1.29 24.04 -0.54
N TYR A 287 -0.49 24.32 -1.55
CA TYR A 287 -0.34 25.64 -2.12
C TYR A 287 -0.20 25.54 -3.64
N ILE A 288 -0.96 26.36 -4.34
CA ILE A 288 -0.99 26.44 -5.80
C ILE A 288 -0.41 27.81 -6.18
N GLN A 289 0.69 27.81 -6.92
CA GLN A 289 1.27 29.02 -7.52
C GLN A 289 1.04 28.99 -9.01
N PRO A 290 0.11 29.81 -9.54
CA PRO A 290 -0.02 30.02 -10.97
C PRO A 290 1.19 30.79 -11.53
N MET A 291 1.65 30.42 -12.73
CA MET A 291 2.76 31.05 -13.42
C MET A 291 2.40 31.22 -14.93
N GLY A 292 1.37 32.05 -15.18
CA GLY A 292 0.83 32.20 -16.52
C GLY A 292 0.01 30.98 -16.94
N GLN A 293 0.47 30.24 -17.95
CA GLN A 293 -0.15 28.98 -18.39
C GLN A 293 0.34 27.76 -17.59
N GLU A 294 1.42 27.94 -16.84
CA GLU A 294 2.02 26.91 -15.99
C GLU A 294 1.48 27.00 -14.55
N ALA A 295 1.72 25.97 -13.77
CA ALA A 295 1.43 25.98 -12.34
C ALA A 295 2.40 25.11 -11.56
N LEU A 296 2.81 25.61 -10.40
CA LEU A 296 3.55 24.84 -9.41
C LEU A 296 2.63 24.58 -8.22
N ILE A 297 2.47 23.33 -7.84
CA ILE A 297 1.56 22.90 -6.80
C ILE A 297 2.35 22.09 -5.76
N PHE A 298 2.17 22.41 -4.50
CA PHE A 298 2.68 21.65 -3.37
C PHE A 298 1.53 21.08 -2.56
N GLU A 299 1.69 19.85 -2.08
CA GLU A 299 0.72 19.22 -1.21
C GLU A 299 1.43 18.40 -0.13
N PHE A 300 0.96 18.56 1.10
CA PHE A 300 1.30 17.76 2.26
C PHE A 300 0.06 17.01 2.76
N LYS A 301 0.23 15.74 3.10
CA LYS A 301 -0.81 14.90 3.72
C LYS A 301 -0.21 14.14 4.90
N TRP A 302 -0.98 14.03 5.96
CA TRP A 302 -0.75 13.07 7.02
C TRP A 302 -1.94 12.14 7.11
N LEU A 303 -1.71 10.86 6.86
CA LEU A 303 -2.75 9.86 6.66
C LEU A 303 -2.56 8.70 7.66
N PRO A 304 -3.09 8.82 8.91
CA PRO A 304 -3.04 7.76 9.91
C PRO A 304 -4.02 6.64 9.60
N GLU A 305 -3.57 5.38 9.70
CA GLU A 305 -4.42 4.19 9.59
C GLU A 305 -5.18 3.99 10.89
N LEU A 306 -6.49 4.27 10.89
CA LEU A 306 -7.33 4.26 12.10
C LEU A 306 -7.89 2.86 12.39
N ASP A 307 -8.44 2.18 11.36
CA ASP A 307 -8.96 0.81 11.45
C ASP A 307 -8.16 -0.10 10.53
N THR A 308 -7.33 -0.95 11.12
CA THR A 308 -6.48 -1.88 10.38
C THR A 308 -6.67 -3.31 10.88
N ARG A 309 -6.81 -4.23 9.94
CA ARG A 309 -6.97 -5.66 10.23
C ARG A 309 -6.12 -6.47 9.26
N ASN A 310 -5.37 -7.43 9.78
CA ASN A 310 -4.51 -8.35 9.03
C ASN A 310 -3.51 -7.62 8.11
N ARG A 311 -2.98 -6.48 8.55
CA ARG A 311 -1.97 -5.66 7.87
C ARG A 311 -1.09 -4.96 8.90
N LEU A 312 0.02 -4.36 8.44
CA LEU A 312 0.72 -3.32 9.18
C LEU A 312 -0.24 -2.15 9.43
N LYS A 313 -0.20 -1.59 10.63
CA LYS A 313 -0.92 -0.37 11.01
C LYS A 313 0.10 0.73 11.25
N GLY A 314 -0.10 1.86 10.60
CA GLY A 314 0.86 2.96 10.68
C GLY A 314 0.32 4.28 10.20
N ASP A 315 1.26 5.16 9.86
CA ASP A 315 1.00 6.51 9.38
C ASP A 315 1.75 6.74 8.06
N TYR A 316 1.08 7.36 7.10
CA TYR A 316 1.70 7.88 5.89
C TYR A 316 1.86 9.39 6.00
N LEU A 317 3.06 9.87 5.68
CA LEU A 317 3.32 11.27 5.39
C LEU A 317 3.62 11.40 3.91
N TRP A 318 2.90 12.26 3.22
CA TRP A 318 3.11 12.55 1.81
C TRP A 318 3.53 13.99 1.62
N LEU A 319 4.55 14.20 0.82
CA LEU A 319 4.92 15.50 0.28
C LEU A 319 4.95 15.37 -1.24
N LYS A 320 4.06 16.09 -1.93
CA LYS A 320 3.95 16.07 -3.38
C LYS A 320 4.26 17.45 -3.95
N MET A 321 4.94 17.48 -5.08
CA MET A 321 5.07 18.66 -5.92
C MET A 321 4.55 18.30 -7.31
N VAL A 322 3.82 19.20 -7.94
CA VAL A 322 3.41 19.05 -9.35
C VAL A 322 3.77 20.34 -10.09
N TYR A 323 4.54 20.19 -11.15
CA TYR A 323 4.79 21.25 -12.13
C TYR A 323 4.02 20.90 -13.41
N LYS A 324 3.09 21.77 -13.81
CA LYS A 324 2.30 21.66 -15.06
C LYS A 324 2.82 22.67 -16.07
N PHE A 325 3.01 22.22 -17.31
CA PHE A 325 3.54 23.03 -18.43
C PHE A 325 2.94 22.64 -19.77
#